data_9d16c4e6595ad3af1dd7a3ab00755013
#
_entry.id   9d16c4e6595ad3af1dd7a3ab00755013
#
_cell.length_a   1.000
_cell.length_b   1.000
_cell.length_c   1.000
_cell.angle_alpha   90.00
_cell.angle_beta   90.00
_cell.angle_gamma   90.00
#
_symmetry.space_group_name_H-M   'P 1'
#
loop_
_entity.id
_entity.type
_entity.pdbx_description
1 polymer ?
#
loop_
_entity_poly.entity_id
_entity_poly.type
_entity_poly.pdbx_seq_one_letter_code
_entity_poly.pdbx_strand_id
1 'polypeptide(L)'
;MIIFQPGDLSEYTDLIAEESVSIRAVRRVYGELSGETIENLMPKDIYDIAEGTRTGNREAALKSFDELGEIAGAAIVSALHIVDGMVVIGGGVSGAAKYILPGMMREMRRSISTFSGRDFDCLQMEVCNLMEADDHKRFLENTSTWVQVPFTKREILYNHTKRIGVAISTLGASKAIALGAYAFALQQIDRKYKG
;
A
#
# COMPACT_ATOMS: atom_id res chain seq x y z
N MET A 1 -12.94 -9.95 8.45
CA MET A 1 -12.22 -9.35 9.59
C MET A 1 -10.81 -9.91 9.55
N ILE A 2 -9.85 -9.11 9.14
CA ILE A 2 -8.45 -9.53 9.04
C ILE A 2 -7.78 -9.11 10.34
N ILE A 3 -7.32 -10.08 11.12
CA ILE A 3 -6.59 -9.85 12.37
C ILE A 3 -5.11 -9.87 12.03
N PHE A 4 -4.40 -8.78 12.27
CA PHE A 4 -2.95 -8.69 12.10
C PHE A 4 -2.26 -8.93 13.45
N GLN A 5 -1.25 -9.80 13.45
CA GLN A 5 -0.27 -9.90 14.51
C GLN A 5 1.08 -9.41 13.98
N PRO A 6 1.47 -8.15 14.21
CA PRO A 6 2.88 -7.77 14.18
C PRO A 6 3.58 -8.37 15.41
N GLY A 7 4.86 -8.71 15.29
CA GLY A 7 5.61 -9.36 16.38
C GLY A 7 5.51 -8.61 17.71
N ASP A 8 5.23 -9.36 18.75
CA ASP A 8 5.09 -8.95 20.16
C ASP A 8 3.91 -8.00 20.47
N LEU A 9 2.71 -8.42 20.07
CA LEU A 9 1.44 -7.73 20.38
C LEU A 9 0.63 -8.45 21.47
N SER A 10 1.26 -8.79 22.59
CA SER A 10 0.54 -9.38 23.73
C SER A 10 -0.48 -8.41 24.38
N GLU A 11 -0.49 -7.13 23.99
CA GLU A 11 -1.38 -6.11 24.54
C GLU A 11 -2.46 -5.58 23.57
N TYR A 12 -2.45 -5.97 22.25
CA TYR A 12 -3.38 -5.43 21.23
C TYR A 12 -4.22 -6.52 20.59
N THR A 13 -5.01 -7.21 21.40
CA THR A 13 -5.67 -8.45 20.97
C THR A 13 -6.85 -8.28 20.02
N ASP A 14 -7.41 -7.08 19.77
CA ASP A 14 -8.63 -6.93 18.98
C ASP A 14 -8.72 -5.64 18.13
N LEU A 15 -7.60 -5.11 17.63
CA LEU A 15 -7.65 -3.94 16.73
C LEU A 15 -7.99 -4.37 15.31
N ILE A 16 -9.07 -3.81 14.77
CA ILE A 16 -9.39 -3.94 13.35
C ILE A 16 -8.35 -3.16 12.52
N ALA A 17 -8.05 -3.64 11.31
CA ALA A 17 -7.07 -3.01 10.42
C ALA A 17 -7.32 -1.50 10.21
N GLU A 18 -8.58 -1.07 10.21
CA GLU A 18 -8.98 0.34 10.07
C GLU A 18 -8.43 1.24 11.20
N GLU A 19 -8.36 0.75 12.44
CA GLU A 19 -7.78 1.53 13.55
C GLU A 19 -6.27 1.72 13.40
N SER A 20 -5.59 0.78 12.75
CA SER A 20 -4.15 0.78 12.55
C SER A 20 -3.73 1.45 11.23
N VAL A 21 -4.62 1.51 10.23
CA VAL A 21 -4.39 2.16 8.92
C VAL A 21 -5.22 3.44 8.83
N SER A 22 -5.13 4.29 9.85
CA SER A 22 -5.92 5.52 9.92
C SER A 22 -5.09 6.71 10.39
N ILE A 23 -5.66 7.89 10.18
CA ILE A 23 -5.17 9.15 10.74
C ILE A 23 -5.00 9.06 12.28
N ARG A 24 -5.86 8.30 12.96
CA ARG A 24 -5.79 8.08 14.42
C ARG A 24 -4.56 7.28 14.81
N ALA A 25 -4.18 6.29 14.01
CA ALA A 25 -2.98 5.49 14.25
C ALA A 25 -1.71 6.35 14.26
N VAL A 26 -1.53 7.23 13.26
CA VAL A 26 -0.36 8.14 13.20
C VAL A 26 -0.26 8.99 14.46
N ARG A 27 -1.40 9.53 14.93
CA ARG A 27 -1.42 10.36 16.15
C ARG A 27 -1.08 9.53 17.39
N ARG A 28 -1.67 8.33 17.51
CA ARG A 28 -1.43 7.43 18.64
C ARG A 28 0.06 7.06 18.72
N VAL A 29 0.63 6.54 17.64
CA VAL A 29 2.03 6.12 17.58
C VAL A 29 2.98 7.29 17.86
N TYR A 30 2.69 8.47 17.29
CA TYR A 30 3.47 9.67 17.60
C TYR A 30 3.43 9.99 19.10
N GLY A 31 2.26 9.98 19.72
CA GLY A 31 2.11 10.27 21.17
C GLY A 31 2.84 9.25 22.06
N GLU A 32 2.72 7.96 21.72
CA GLU A 32 3.40 6.87 22.45
C GLU A 32 4.92 7.00 22.37
N LEU A 33 5.46 7.34 21.19
CA LEU A 33 6.92 7.46 21.00
C LEU A 33 7.51 8.80 21.45
N SER A 34 6.76 9.88 21.34
CA SER A 34 7.24 11.22 21.73
C SER A 34 7.03 11.53 23.21
N GLY A 35 6.06 10.88 23.85
CA GLY A 35 5.57 11.24 25.17
C GLY A 35 4.79 12.57 25.22
N GLU A 36 4.48 13.15 24.07
CA GLU A 36 3.76 14.43 23.96
C GLU A 36 2.24 14.23 24.01
N THR A 37 1.53 15.25 24.50
CA THR A 37 0.06 15.26 24.47
C THR A 37 -0.44 15.47 23.05
N ILE A 38 -1.24 14.54 22.53
CA ILE A 38 -1.70 14.51 21.13
C ILE A 38 -3.10 15.12 20.91
N GLU A 39 -3.76 15.63 21.96
CA GLU A 39 -5.18 16.04 21.90
C GLU A 39 -5.46 17.03 20.76
N ASN A 40 -4.56 18.00 20.56
CA ASN A 40 -4.69 19.06 19.56
C ASN A 40 -3.82 18.86 18.32
N LEU A 41 -3.10 17.74 18.20
CA LEU A 41 -2.26 17.47 17.03
C LEU A 41 -3.09 16.83 15.90
N MET A 42 -3.05 17.46 14.74
CA MET A 42 -3.58 16.90 13.50
C MET A 42 -2.49 16.08 12.77
N PRO A 43 -2.82 15.12 11.91
CA PRO A 43 -1.82 14.40 11.12
C PRO A 43 -0.93 15.31 10.27
N LYS A 44 -1.46 16.45 9.83
CA LYS A 44 -0.66 17.48 9.15
C LYS A 44 0.43 18.05 10.06
N ASP A 45 0.14 18.26 11.33
CA ASP A 45 1.12 18.77 12.30
C ASP A 45 2.26 17.78 12.48
N ILE A 46 1.96 16.48 12.57
CA ILE A 46 2.94 15.41 12.66
C ILE A 46 3.76 15.32 11.37
N TYR A 47 3.12 15.51 10.20
CA TYR A 47 3.82 15.63 8.94
C TYR A 47 4.79 16.82 8.92
N ASP A 48 4.35 18.00 9.38
CA ASP A 48 5.19 19.21 9.46
C ASP A 48 6.36 19.02 10.44
N ILE A 49 6.19 18.22 11.50
CA ILE A 49 7.29 17.82 12.41
C ILE A 49 8.27 16.88 11.67
N ALA A 50 7.76 15.90 10.91
CA ALA A 50 8.61 15.02 10.12
C ALA A 50 9.42 15.77 9.06
N GLU A 51 8.83 16.83 8.44
CA GLU A 51 9.51 17.74 7.52
C GLU A 51 10.54 18.65 8.23
N GLY A 52 10.46 18.81 9.54
CA GLY A 52 11.27 19.77 10.29
C GLY A 52 10.79 21.20 10.19
N THR A 53 9.59 21.45 9.69
CA THR A 53 8.97 22.78 9.59
C THR A 53 8.19 23.17 10.84
N ARG A 54 7.94 22.20 11.72
CA ARG A 54 7.33 22.40 13.04
C ARG A 54 8.18 21.77 14.13
N THR A 55 8.23 22.40 15.30
CA THR A 55 8.90 21.86 16.50
C THR A 55 8.16 20.63 17.01
N GLY A 56 8.90 19.60 17.42
CA GLY A 56 8.40 18.34 17.97
C GLY A 56 9.44 17.22 17.82
N ASN A 57 9.05 16.01 18.21
CA ASN A 57 9.92 14.85 18.08
C ASN A 57 9.89 14.30 16.64
N ARG A 58 10.88 14.70 15.83
CA ARG A 58 10.97 14.33 14.41
C ARG A 58 11.10 12.81 14.20
N GLU A 59 11.85 12.13 15.06
CA GLU A 59 12.05 10.68 14.96
C GLU A 59 10.74 9.94 15.21
N ALA A 60 9.99 10.31 16.24
CA ALA A 60 8.66 9.78 16.51
C ALA A 60 7.69 10.03 15.34
N ALA A 61 7.74 11.22 14.73
CA ALA A 61 6.91 11.56 13.57
C ALA A 61 7.23 10.69 12.35
N LEU A 62 8.50 10.50 12.02
CA LEU A 62 8.93 9.64 10.94
C LEU A 62 8.51 8.19 11.19
N LYS A 63 8.72 7.68 12.42
CA LYS A 63 8.36 6.31 12.79
C LYS A 63 6.86 6.07 12.73
N SER A 64 6.03 7.05 13.11
CA SER A 64 4.58 6.91 13.05
C SER A 64 4.04 6.73 11.62
N PHE A 65 4.63 7.38 10.63
CA PHE A 65 4.29 7.15 9.22
C PHE A 65 4.87 5.86 8.66
N ASP A 66 6.08 5.49 9.07
CA ASP A 66 6.70 4.22 8.66
C ASP A 66 5.88 3.02 9.16
N GLU A 67 5.42 3.04 10.40
CA GLU A 67 4.57 2.00 11.00
C GLU A 67 3.21 1.93 10.32
N LEU A 68 2.60 3.08 9.99
CA LEU A 68 1.40 3.10 9.14
C LEU A 68 1.65 2.39 7.80
N GLY A 69 2.82 2.61 7.20
CA GLY A 69 3.25 1.94 5.98
C GLY A 69 3.37 0.43 6.16
N GLU A 70 4.01 -0.04 7.20
CA GLU A 70 4.17 -1.47 7.52
C GLU A 70 2.80 -2.17 7.63
N ILE A 71 1.90 -1.60 8.42
CA ILE A 71 0.57 -2.19 8.65
C ILE A 71 -0.27 -2.16 7.37
N ALA A 72 -0.23 -1.05 6.63
CA ALA A 72 -0.90 -0.96 5.33
C ALA A 72 -0.34 -1.97 4.33
N GLY A 73 0.98 -2.17 4.31
CA GLY A 73 1.65 -3.18 3.49
C GLY A 73 1.17 -4.59 3.79
N ALA A 74 1.09 -4.95 5.08
CA ALA A 74 0.58 -6.25 5.51
C ALA A 74 -0.89 -6.48 5.13
N ALA A 75 -1.73 -5.43 5.26
CA ALA A 75 -3.13 -5.47 4.82
C ALA A 75 -3.25 -5.69 3.30
N ILE A 76 -2.43 -4.97 2.53
CA ILE A 76 -2.38 -5.10 1.07
C ILE A 76 -1.91 -6.49 0.66
N VAL A 77 -0.88 -7.05 1.30
CA VAL A 77 -0.41 -8.43 1.05
C VAL A 77 -1.57 -9.41 1.21
N SER A 78 -2.33 -9.29 2.31
CA SER A 78 -3.49 -10.15 2.55
C SER A 78 -4.58 -10.01 1.48
N ALA A 79 -4.84 -8.78 1.02
CA ALA A 79 -5.80 -8.51 -0.05
C ALA A 79 -5.34 -9.08 -1.39
N LEU A 80 -4.04 -8.97 -1.72
CA LEU A 80 -3.45 -9.44 -2.97
C LEU A 80 -3.40 -10.96 -3.11
N HIS A 81 -3.54 -11.71 -2.01
CA HIS A 81 -3.76 -13.16 -2.08
C HIS A 81 -5.15 -13.53 -2.59
N ILE A 82 -6.09 -12.59 -2.56
CA ILE A 82 -7.49 -12.81 -2.95
C ILE A 82 -7.81 -12.11 -4.27
N VAL A 83 -7.29 -10.87 -4.44
CA VAL A 83 -7.59 -10.01 -5.60
C VAL A 83 -6.30 -9.70 -6.34
N ASP A 84 -6.32 -9.92 -7.66
CA ASP A 84 -5.21 -9.56 -8.54
C ASP A 84 -5.44 -8.15 -9.11
N GLY A 85 -4.48 -7.25 -8.92
CA GLY A 85 -4.61 -5.88 -9.41
C GLY A 85 -3.50 -4.95 -8.93
N MET A 86 -3.40 -3.79 -9.56
CA MET A 86 -2.49 -2.73 -9.14
C MET A 86 -2.95 -2.10 -7.81
N VAL A 87 -1.98 -1.71 -7.00
CA VAL A 87 -2.21 -0.97 -5.76
C VAL A 87 -2.10 0.53 -6.04
N VAL A 88 -3.18 1.26 -5.78
CA VAL A 88 -3.18 2.73 -5.91
C VAL A 88 -3.51 3.36 -4.57
N ILE A 89 -2.56 4.10 -4.02
CA ILE A 89 -2.69 4.78 -2.73
C ILE A 89 -3.27 6.16 -2.97
N GLY A 90 -4.36 6.46 -2.28
CA GLY A 90 -5.05 7.75 -2.37
C GLY A 90 -5.57 8.22 -1.02
N GLY A 91 -6.25 9.37 -1.03
CA GLY A 91 -6.84 9.95 0.17
C GLY A 91 -5.94 10.97 0.87
N GLY A 92 -6.37 11.44 2.04
CA GLY A 92 -5.71 12.55 2.75
C GLY A 92 -4.28 12.25 3.21
N VAL A 93 -3.98 10.98 3.50
CA VAL A 93 -2.65 10.55 4.01
C VAL A 93 -1.65 10.36 2.86
N SER A 94 -2.10 10.29 1.61
CA SER A 94 -1.21 10.13 0.45
C SER A 94 -0.20 11.27 0.28
N GLY A 95 -0.46 12.45 0.86
CA GLY A 95 0.52 13.54 0.93
C GLY A 95 1.79 13.19 1.71
N ALA A 96 1.71 12.24 2.65
CA ALA A 96 2.83 11.74 3.43
C ALA A 96 3.47 10.47 2.80
N ALA A 97 3.15 10.16 1.55
CA ALA A 97 3.55 8.91 0.88
C ALA A 97 5.06 8.66 0.93
N LYS A 98 5.90 9.69 0.88
CA LYS A 98 7.36 9.55 0.97
C LYS A 98 7.84 8.92 2.30
N TYR A 99 7.05 9.03 3.36
CA TYR A 99 7.32 8.42 4.66
C TYR A 99 6.61 7.09 4.86
N ILE A 100 5.52 6.86 4.14
CA ILE A 100 4.68 5.66 4.24
C ILE A 100 5.19 4.55 3.31
N LEU A 101 5.55 4.91 2.07
CA LEU A 101 5.97 3.94 1.06
C LEU A 101 7.16 3.06 1.48
N PRO A 102 8.22 3.56 2.14
CA PRO A 102 9.34 2.71 2.53
C PRO A 102 8.91 1.53 3.42
N GLY A 103 8.13 1.78 4.47
CA GLY A 103 7.59 0.76 5.36
C GLY A 103 6.66 -0.21 4.63
N MET A 104 5.76 0.32 3.80
CA MET A 104 4.84 -0.46 2.99
C MET A 104 5.56 -1.39 2.01
N MET A 105 6.53 -0.87 1.25
CA MET A 105 7.30 -1.67 0.29
C MET A 105 8.15 -2.73 0.99
N ARG A 106 8.72 -2.42 2.15
CA ARG A 106 9.47 -3.37 2.97
C ARG A 106 8.59 -4.56 3.37
N GLU A 107 7.37 -4.29 3.84
CA GLU A 107 6.44 -5.32 4.25
C GLU A 107 5.91 -6.12 3.06
N MET A 108 5.57 -5.48 1.95
CA MET A 108 5.09 -6.16 0.75
C MET A 108 6.16 -7.06 0.09
N ARG A 109 7.44 -6.75 0.27
CA ARG A 109 8.58 -7.53 -0.23
C ARG A 109 9.16 -8.47 0.80
N ARG A 110 8.51 -8.63 1.95
CA ARG A 110 8.99 -9.46 3.05
C ARG A 110 8.97 -10.93 2.66
N SER A 111 10.01 -11.65 3.09
CA SER A 111 10.09 -13.11 3.02
C SER A 111 9.83 -13.72 4.40
N ILE A 112 9.30 -14.90 4.41
CA ILE A 112 9.07 -15.72 5.62
C ILE A 112 10.03 -16.91 5.58
N SER A 113 10.81 -17.09 6.64
CA SER A 113 11.71 -18.22 6.79
C SER A 113 10.99 -19.41 7.43
N THR A 114 11.18 -20.60 6.87
CA THR A 114 10.73 -21.85 7.50
C THR A 114 11.70 -22.30 8.58
N PHE A 115 11.26 -23.20 9.44
CA PHE A 115 12.14 -23.84 10.43
C PHE A 115 13.31 -24.61 9.80
N SER A 116 13.21 -24.98 8.52
CA SER A 116 14.30 -25.64 7.75
C SER A 116 15.26 -24.64 7.09
N GLY A 117 15.10 -23.33 7.34
CA GLY A 117 15.96 -22.29 6.78
C GLY A 117 15.70 -21.96 5.31
N ARG A 118 14.53 -22.29 4.77
CA ARG A 118 14.10 -21.85 3.43
C ARG A 118 13.29 -20.58 3.55
N ASP A 119 13.61 -19.60 2.71
CA ASP A 119 12.87 -18.35 2.61
C ASP A 119 11.83 -18.43 1.49
N PHE A 120 10.65 -17.90 1.75
CA PHE A 120 9.56 -17.73 0.80
C PHE A 120 9.07 -16.30 0.84
N ASP A 121 8.93 -15.69 -0.31
CA ASP A 121 8.34 -14.36 -0.40
C ASP A 121 6.87 -14.41 0.02
N CYS A 122 6.44 -13.43 0.84
CA CYS A 122 5.05 -13.32 1.26
C CYS A 122 4.12 -13.18 0.05
N LEU A 123 4.55 -12.49 -1.01
CA LEU A 123 3.86 -12.42 -2.29
C LEU A 123 4.65 -13.15 -3.35
N GLN A 124 4.01 -14.07 -4.08
CA GLN A 124 4.62 -14.76 -5.22
C GLN A 124 4.56 -13.90 -6.50
N MET A 125 4.86 -12.62 -6.35
CA MET A 125 4.92 -11.67 -7.44
C MET A 125 5.92 -10.57 -7.10
N GLU A 126 6.58 -10.03 -8.12
CA GLU A 126 7.52 -8.94 -7.97
C GLU A 126 6.77 -7.64 -7.68
N VAL A 127 7.04 -7.01 -6.54
CA VAL A 127 6.40 -5.76 -6.14
C VAL A 127 7.26 -4.57 -6.60
N CYS A 128 6.70 -3.73 -7.46
CA CYS A 128 7.37 -2.58 -8.04
C CYS A 128 6.77 -1.27 -7.52
N ASN A 129 7.61 -0.40 -6.94
CA ASN A 129 7.23 0.97 -6.59
C ASN A 129 7.27 1.84 -7.85
N LEU A 130 6.11 2.14 -8.44
CA LEU A 130 6.04 2.90 -9.69
C LEU A 130 6.43 4.39 -9.54
N MET A 131 6.69 4.84 -8.31
CA MET A 131 7.24 6.17 -8.05
C MET A 131 8.76 6.22 -8.22
N GLU A 132 9.43 5.06 -8.30
CA GLU A 132 10.87 4.92 -8.53
C GLU A 132 11.16 4.51 -9.98
N ALA A 133 12.12 5.19 -10.61
CA ALA A 133 12.39 5.01 -12.04
C ALA A 133 12.82 3.58 -12.41
N ASP A 134 13.66 2.95 -11.58
CA ASP A 134 14.15 1.60 -11.82
C ASP A 134 13.04 0.55 -11.67
N ASP A 135 12.22 0.67 -10.65
CA ASP A 135 11.07 -0.21 -10.42
C ASP A 135 10.02 -0.03 -11.53
N HIS A 136 9.77 1.22 -11.95
CA HIS A 136 8.86 1.52 -13.05
C HIS A 136 9.35 0.89 -14.36
N LYS A 137 10.64 1.02 -14.68
CA LYS A 137 11.22 0.38 -15.85
C LYS A 137 11.09 -1.13 -15.79
N ARG A 138 11.39 -1.73 -14.65
CA ARG A 138 11.28 -3.18 -14.41
C ARG A 138 9.84 -3.68 -14.53
N PHE A 139 8.88 -2.89 -14.02
CA PHE A 139 7.45 -3.20 -14.16
C PHE A 139 7.00 -3.29 -15.62
N LEU A 140 7.53 -2.41 -16.50
CA LEU A 140 7.19 -2.35 -17.91
C LEU A 140 8.01 -3.33 -18.78
N GLU A 141 9.03 -3.97 -18.24
CA GLU A 141 9.89 -4.88 -19.00
C GLU A 141 9.12 -6.10 -19.50
N ASN A 142 9.21 -6.36 -20.79
CA ASN A 142 8.60 -7.55 -21.40
C ASN A 142 9.54 -8.77 -21.23
N THR A 143 9.17 -9.67 -20.31
CA THR A 143 9.89 -10.93 -20.04
C THR A 143 9.17 -12.14 -20.66
N SER A 144 8.26 -11.92 -21.60
CA SER A 144 7.50 -12.99 -22.24
C SER A 144 8.38 -13.87 -23.16
N THR A 145 8.17 -15.17 -23.10
CA THR A 145 8.85 -16.18 -23.94
C THR A 145 7.81 -17.03 -24.66
N TRP A 146 8.19 -17.54 -25.83
CA TRP A 146 7.35 -18.50 -26.53
C TRP A 146 7.45 -19.88 -25.86
N VAL A 147 6.31 -20.46 -25.52
CA VAL A 147 6.24 -21.76 -24.86
C VAL A 147 5.31 -22.66 -25.66
N GLN A 148 5.79 -23.87 -25.96
CA GLN A 148 4.98 -24.87 -26.62
C GLN A 148 3.92 -25.44 -25.67
N VAL A 149 2.66 -25.44 -26.09
CA VAL A 149 1.58 -26.06 -25.32
C VAL A 149 1.79 -27.59 -25.31
N PRO A 150 1.85 -28.24 -24.13
CA PRO A 150 2.07 -29.66 -24.01
C PRO A 150 1.13 -30.46 -24.92
N PHE A 151 1.64 -31.51 -25.53
CA PHE A 151 0.91 -32.43 -26.45
C PHE A 151 0.34 -31.78 -27.73
N THR A 152 0.75 -30.55 -28.07
CA THR A 152 0.32 -29.86 -29.29
C THR A 152 1.50 -29.27 -30.05
N LYS A 153 1.28 -28.82 -31.31
CA LYS A 153 2.26 -28.01 -32.05
C LYS A 153 2.05 -26.50 -31.88
N ARG A 154 1.14 -26.11 -31.00
CA ARG A 154 0.81 -24.71 -30.75
C ARG A 154 1.81 -24.05 -29.79
N GLU A 155 2.31 -22.90 -30.18
CA GLU A 155 3.10 -22.03 -29.32
C GLU A 155 2.26 -20.85 -28.85
N ILE A 156 2.48 -20.45 -27.63
CA ILE A 156 1.86 -19.27 -26.99
C ILE A 156 2.92 -18.39 -26.38
N LEU A 157 2.70 -17.09 -26.42
CA LEU A 157 3.53 -16.14 -25.69
C LEU A 157 3.13 -16.18 -24.21
N TYR A 158 4.07 -16.51 -23.34
CA TYR A 158 3.85 -16.66 -21.90
C TYR A 158 4.82 -15.78 -21.10
N ASN A 159 4.27 -15.04 -20.16
CA ASN A 159 5.06 -14.31 -19.19
C ASN A 159 4.98 -15.04 -17.83
N HIS A 160 6.10 -15.56 -17.36
CA HIS A 160 6.19 -16.28 -16.09
C HIS A 160 6.40 -15.33 -14.89
N THR A 161 6.79 -14.08 -15.16
CA THR A 161 7.03 -13.08 -14.11
C THR A 161 5.76 -12.30 -13.85
N LYS A 162 5.09 -12.62 -12.76
CA LYS A 162 3.97 -11.82 -12.30
C LYS A 162 4.51 -10.59 -11.56
N ARG A 163 4.08 -9.40 -11.95
CA ARG A 163 4.46 -8.13 -11.33
C ARG A 163 3.24 -7.38 -10.86
N ILE A 164 3.39 -6.69 -9.73
CA ILE A 164 2.38 -5.79 -9.21
C ILE A 164 2.97 -4.41 -9.02
N GLY A 165 2.27 -3.38 -9.51
CA GLY A 165 2.67 -1.99 -9.35
C GLY A 165 2.00 -1.35 -8.15
N VAL A 166 2.77 -0.60 -7.38
CA VAL A 166 2.30 0.28 -6.31
C VAL A 166 2.49 1.72 -6.76
N ALA A 167 1.41 2.48 -6.82
CA ALA A 167 1.40 3.87 -7.27
C ALA A 167 0.64 4.79 -6.31
N ILE A 168 0.89 6.08 -6.43
CA ILE A 168 0.14 7.12 -5.70
C ILE A 168 -0.83 7.78 -6.66
N SER A 169 -2.08 7.97 -6.22
CA SER A 169 -3.08 8.72 -6.99
C SER A 169 -2.67 10.18 -7.16
N THR A 170 -2.61 10.62 -8.40
CA THR A 170 -2.31 12.02 -8.77
C THR A 170 -3.56 12.90 -8.78
N LEU A 171 -4.76 12.30 -8.78
CA LEU A 171 -6.02 13.04 -8.89
C LEU A 171 -6.44 13.74 -7.60
N GLY A 172 -6.02 13.22 -6.44
CA GLY A 172 -6.57 13.60 -5.15
C GLY A 172 -8.02 13.10 -4.94
N ALA A 173 -8.42 12.90 -3.68
CA ALA A 173 -9.69 12.27 -3.34
C ALA A 173 -10.91 13.04 -3.89
N SER A 174 -10.95 14.38 -3.72
CA SER A 174 -12.09 15.20 -4.15
C SER A 174 -12.33 15.15 -5.65
N LYS A 175 -11.27 15.24 -6.47
CA LYS A 175 -11.39 15.15 -7.93
C LYS A 175 -11.80 13.74 -8.37
N ALA A 176 -11.24 12.69 -7.75
CA ALA A 176 -11.58 11.32 -8.07
C ALA A 176 -13.06 11.02 -7.79
N ILE A 177 -13.59 11.48 -6.65
CA ILE A 177 -15.01 11.35 -6.30
C ILE A 177 -15.90 12.10 -7.31
N ALA A 178 -15.56 13.36 -7.63
CA ALA A 178 -16.33 14.17 -8.60
C ALA A 178 -16.35 13.52 -9.99
N LEU A 179 -15.19 13.06 -10.48
CA LEU A 179 -15.11 12.39 -11.78
C LEU A 179 -15.86 11.07 -11.81
N GLY A 180 -15.76 10.29 -10.70
CA GLY A 180 -16.51 9.03 -10.55
C GLY A 180 -18.03 9.25 -10.58
N ALA A 181 -18.52 10.27 -9.86
CA ALA A 181 -19.93 10.63 -9.87
C ALA A 181 -20.40 11.07 -11.26
N TYR A 182 -19.58 11.85 -11.96
CA TYR A 182 -19.87 12.30 -13.32
C TYR A 182 -19.91 11.14 -14.32
N ALA A 183 -18.92 10.26 -14.28
CA ALA A 183 -18.86 9.07 -15.14
C ALA A 183 -20.05 8.15 -14.90
N PHE A 184 -20.43 7.93 -13.64
CA PHE A 184 -21.61 7.14 -13.29
C PHE A 184 -22.91 7.76 -13.83
N ALA A 185 -23.09 9.08 -13.66
CA ALA A 185 -24.26 9.79 -14.19
C ALA A 185 -24.38 9.66 -15.73
N LEU A 186 -23.27 9.84 -16.44
CA LEU A 186 -23.22 9.67 -17.90
C LEU A 186 -23.57 8.23 -18.31
N GLN A 187 -23.04 7.24 -17.61
CA GLN A 187 -23.36 5.83 -17.86
C GLN A 187 -24.85 5.52 -17.67
N GLN A 188 -25.49 6.13 -16.67
CA GLN A 188 -26.94 5.97 -16.44
C GLN A 188 -27.76 6.60 -17.58
N ILE A 189 -27.34 7.75 -18.08
CA ILE A 189 -27.96 8.41 -19.21
C ILE A 189 -27.84 7.52 -20.47
N ASP A 190 -26.62 7.06 -20.78
CA ASP A 190 -26.39 6.21 -21.95
C ASP A 190 -27.22 4.91 -21.93
N ARG A 191 -27.36 4.29 -20.76
CA ARG A 191 -28.21 3.10 -20.59
C ARG A 191 -29.69 3.40 -20.89
N LYS A 192 -30.16 4.58 -20.45
CA LYS A 192 -31.57 5.00 -20.66
C LYS A 192 -31.89 5.29 -22.12
N TYR A 193 -30.91 5.73 -22.92
CA TYR A 193 -31.12 6.08 -24.33
C TYR A 193 -30.74 4.99 -25.31
N LYS A 194 -30.09 3.90 -24.86
CA LYS A 194 -29.76 2.71 -25.69
C LYS A 194 -30.71 1.53 -25.52
N GLY A 195 -31.69 1.62 -24.61
CA GLY A 195 -32.80 0.68 -24.45
C GLY A 195 -34.08 1.27 -25.00
#